data_8af058d93c0774facab6f4290ad4cb2d
#
_entry.id   8af058d93c0774facab6f4290ad4cb2d
#
_cell.length_a   1.000
_cell.length_b   1.000
_cell.length_c   1.000
_cell.angle_alpha   90.00
_cell.angle_beta   90.00
_cell.angle_gamma   90.00
#
_symmetry.space_group_name_H-M   'P 1'
#
loop_
_entity.id
_entity.type
_entity.pdbx_description
1 polymer ?
#
loop_
_entity_poly.entity_id
_entity_poly.type
_entity_poly.pdbx_seq_one_letter_code
_entity_poly.pdbx_strand_id
1 'polypeptide(L)'
;MKFSYMTLFVLLAGSSGCATNGNKPPQAAQHTGTGTLIIKPIGINKETYIRDAVKQECDIDGKLTQFIEQFAAGQYAAIVTDSNTGSADAQVLTMEIEEVQGAAGGAWSGAKSVVVKGSLSQKGKILGDFKARRYSGGGMFGGYKGTCAILGRCVKTLGKDVAEWLAHPTSQAVLGDL
;
A
#
# COMPACT_ATOMS: atom_id res chain seq x y z
N MET A 1 -29.38 -62.81 29.80
CA MET A 1 -29.07 -62.36 28.44
C MET A 1 -28.14 -61.18 28.56
N LYS A 2 -26.83 -61.39 28.24
CA LYS A 2 -25.80 -60.33 28.31
C LYS A 2 -25.51 -59.83 26.91
N PHE A 3 -25.82 -58.58 26.65
CA PHE A 3 -25.41 -57.91 25.41
C PHE A 3 -24.08 -57.21 25.64
N SER A 4 -23.07 -57.67 24.89
CA SER A 4 -21.72 -57.15 24.90
C SER A 4 -21.66 -56.05 23.85
N TYR A 5 -21.38 -54.80 24.25
CA TYR A 5 -21.12 -53.68 23.32
C TYR A 5 -19.65 -53.68 22.94
N MET A 6 -19.40 -53.97 21.69
CA MET A 6 -18.09 -53.94 21.05
C MET A 6 -17.79 -52.51 20.57
N THR A 7 -16.89 -51.87 21.28
CA THR A 7 -16.47 -50.48 20.98
C THR A 7 -15.49 -50.49 19.79
N LEU A 8 -15.91 -49.93 18.68
CA LEU A 8 -15.08 -49.77 17.48
C LEU A 8 -14.21 -48.49 17.61
N PHE A 9 -12.91 -48.70 17.83
CA PHE A 9 -11.92 -47.59 17.80
C PHE A 9 -11.60 -47.25 16.35
N VAL A 10 -12.04 -46.08 15.88
CA VAL A 10 -11.63 -45.52 14.61
C VAL A 10 -10.35 -44.71 14.83
N LEU A 11 -9.22 -45.20 14.34
CA LEU A 11 -7.95 -44.49 14.26
C LEU A 11 -8.04 -43.43 13.13
N LEU A 12 -8.17 -42.15 13.51
CA LEU A 12 -7.97 -41.06 12.61
C LEU A 12 -6.46 -40.83 12.39
N ALA A 13 -5.98 -41.27 11.24
CA ALA A 13 -4.65 -40.94 10.75
C ALA A 13 -4.62 -39.45 10.40
N GLY A 14 -3.97 -38.64 11.24
CA GLY A 14 -3.71 -37.24 10.96
C GLY A 14 -2.69 -37.07 9.82
N SER A 15 -3.14 -36.71 8.66
CA SER A 15 -2.28 -36.24 7.55
C SER A 15 -1.76 -34.84 7.88
N SER A 16 -0.51 -34.75 8.34
CA SER A 16 0.23 -33.49 8.44
C SER A 16 0.53 -32.98 7.04
N GLY A 17 -0.39 -32.22 6.47
CA GLY A 17 -0.16 -31.47 5.23
C GLY A 17 0.81 -30.32 5.50
N CYS A 18 2.00 -30.36 4.90
CA CYS A 18 2.87 -29.20 4.79
C CYS A 18 2.10 -28.07 4.12
N ALA A 19 1.77 -27.02 4.88
CA ALA A 19 1.24 -25.79 4.31
C ALA A 19 2.33 -25.14 3.46
N THR A 20 2.30 -25.36 2.17
CA THR A 20 3.01 -24.52 1.20
C THR A 20 2.42 -23.12 1.30
N ASN A 21 3.23 -22.14 1.71
CA ASN A 21 2.91 -20.71 1.57
C ASN A 21 2.85 -20.37 0.07
N GLY A 22 1.84 -20.88 -0.60
CA GLY A 22 1.47 -20.44 -1.92
C GLY A 22 1.03 -18.99 -1.84
N ASN A 23 1.53 -18.16 -2.73
CA ASN A 23 1.08 -16.80 -2.97
C ASN A 23 -0.46 -16.82 -3.10
N LYS A 24 -1.15 -16.59 -1.98
CA LYS A 24 -2.59 -16.37 -2.03
C LYS A 24 -2.78 -15.08 -2.82
N PRO A 25 -3.57 -15.06 -3.89
CA PRO A 25 -3.85 -13.83 -4.60
C PRO A 25 -4.39 -12.80 -3.59
N PRO A 26 -4.10 -11.50 -3.78
CA PRO A 26 -4.61 -10.46 -2.91
C PRO A 26 -6.12 -10.66 -2.74
N GLN A 27 -6.54 -10.89 -1.51
CA GLN A 27 -7.96 -11.02 -1.23
C GLN A 27 -8.59 -9.66 -1.53
N ALA A 28 -9.64 -9.63 -2.35
CA ALA A 28 -10.33 -8.39 -2.68
C ALA A 28 -10.66 -7.64 -1.38
N ALA A 29 -10.25 -6.38 -1.31
CA ALA A 29 -10.47 -5.56 -0.13
C ALA A 29 -11.98 -5.40 0.09
N GLN A 30 -12.46 -5.68 1.31
CA GLN A 30 -13.87 -5.52 1.64
C GLN A 30 -14.12 -4.06 2.02
N HIS A 31 -14.93 -3.37 1.23
CA HIS A 31 -15.37 -2.01 1.51
C HIS A 31 -16.50 -2.04 2.53
N THR A 32 -16.25 -1.58 3.75
CA THR A 32 -17.22 -1.59 4.87
C THR A 32 -17.52 -0.21 5.42
N GLY A 33 -16.79 0.81 4.97
CA GLY A 33 -16.96 2.21 5.39
C GLY A 33 -18.10 2.93 4.68
N THR A 34 -18.13 4.25 4.82
CA THR A 34 -19.13 5.13 4.23
C THR A 34 -18.49 6.13 3.27
N GLY A 35 -19.26 6.57 2.26
CA GLY A 35 -18.80 7.55 1.27
C GLY A 35 -17.88 6.95 0.20
N THR A 36 -17.45 7.79 -0.70
CA THR A 36 -16.56 7.44 -1.83
C THR A 36 -15.26 8.20 -1.74
N LEU A 37 -14.15 7.51 -1.90
CA LEU A 37 -12.83 8.11 -2.12
C LEU A 37 -12.48 8.03 -3.60
N ILE A 38 -12.09 9.14 -4.19
CA ILE A 38 -11.50 9.20 -5.53
C ILE A 38 -10.02 9.44 -5.37
N ILE A 39 -9.19 8.53 -5.84
CA ILE A 39 -7.75 8.70 -5.89
C ILE A 39 -7.40 9.16 -7.31
N LYS A 40 -6.91 10.40 -7.43
CA LYS A 40 -6.42 10.92 -8.71
C LYS A 40 -5.11 10.22 -9.10
N PRO A 41 -4.81 10.08 -10.42
CA PRO A 41 -3.51 9.61 -10.85
C PRO A 41 -2.39 10.38 -10.15
N ILE A 42 -1.43 9.63 -9.59
CA ILE A 42 -0.34 10.23 -8.82
C ILE A 42 0.63 10.91 -9.78
N GLY A 43 0.80 12.22 -9.62
CA GLY A 43 1.76 13.00 -10.39
C GLY A 43 3.20 12.72 -9.94
N ILE A 44 4.14 12.97 -10.85
CA ILE A 44 5.56 13.04 -10.51
C ILE A 44 5.95 14.51 -10.69
N ASN A 45 6.55 15.11 -9.67
CA ASN A 45 7.02 16.49 -9.75
C ASN A 45 8.03 16.62 -10.88
N LYS A 46 7.91 17.67 -11.69
CA LYS A 46 8.73 17.88 -12.89
C LYS A 46 10.22 18.02 -12.57
N GLU A 47 10.55 18.51 -11.39
CA GLU A 47 11.92 18.67 -10.90
C GLU A 47 12.49 17.38 -10.29
N THR A 48 11.64 16.38 -10.08
CA THR A 48 12.06 15.12 -9.48
C THR A 48 12.87 14.29 -10.46
N TYR A 49 14.15 14.11 -10.18
CA TYR A 49 14.96 13.19 -10.94
C TYR A 49 14.68 11.75 -10.50
N ILE A 50 14.05 10.99 -11.37
CA ILE A 50 13.87 9.55 -11.23
C ILE A 50 14.54 8.89 -12.43
N ARG A 51 15.39 7.90 -12.18
CA ARG A 51 16.02 7.11 -13.24
C ARG A 51 14.96 6.43 -14.11
N ASP A 52 15.17 6.41 -15.41
CA ASP A 52 14.22 5.82 -16.36
C ASP A 52 13.92 4.34 -16.05
N ALA A 53 14.93 3.55 -15.69
CA ALA A 53 14.74 2.17 -15.27
C ALA A 53 13.80 2.06 -14.04
N VAL A 54 13.88 2.97 -13.07
CA VAL A 54 13.00 3.00 -11.90
C VAL A 54 11.58 3.37 -12.30
N LYS A 55 11.41 4.34 -13.19
CA LYS A 55 10.08 4.73 -13.72
C LYS A 55 9.42 3.58 -14.46
N GLN A 56 10.17 2.89 -15.33
CA GLN A 56 9.63 1.85 -16.21
C GLN A 56 9.41 0.52 -15.49
N GLU A 57 10.29 0.16 -14.55
CA GLU A 57 10.29 -1.17 -13.96
C GLU A 57 9.63 -1.24 -12.59
N CYS A 58 9.64 -0.15 -11.81
CA CYS A 58 9.23 -0.21 -10.41
C CYS A 58 7.75 0.06 -10.19
N ASP A 59 7.06 0.75 -11.08
CA ASP A 59 5.63 1.09 -10.98
C ASP A 59 5.28 1.64 -9.59
N ILE A 60 5.95 2.74 -9.21
CA ILE A 60 5.86 3.31 -7.86
C ILE A 60 4.47 3.90 -7.61
N ASP A 61 3.97 4.66 -8.56
CA ASP A 61 2.67 5.34 -8.51
C ASP A 61 1.49 4.35 -8.52
N GLY A 62 1.52 3.36 -9.42
CA GLY A 62 0.51 2.31 -9.46
C GLY A 62 0.47 1.48 -8.17
N LYS A 63 1.64 1.07 -7.65
CA LYS A 63 1.72 0.34 -6.38
C LYS A 63 1.26 1.18 -5.18
N LEU A 64 1.61 2.47 -5.14
CA LEU A 64 1.16 3.35 -4.06
C LEU A 64 -0.37 3.44 -4.05
N THR A 65 -0.97 3.65 -5.22
CA THR A 65 -2.42 3.65 -5.39
C THR A 65 -3.04 2.34 -4.86
N GLN A 66 -2.55 1.19 -5.31
CA GLN A 66 -3.04 -0.12 -4.86
C GLN A 66 -2.94 -0.32 -3.34
N PHE A 67 -1.83 0.11 -2.72
CA PHE A 67 -1.69 -0.04 -1.27
C PHE A 67 -2.62 0.89 -0.50
N ILE A 68 -2.85 2.12 -0.99
CA ILE A 68 -3.84 3.01 -0.37
C ILE A 68 -5.24 2.39 -0.48
N GLU A 69 -5.63 1.89 -1.66
CA GLU A 69 -6.89 1.17 -1.83
C GLU A 69 -7.03 0.02 -0.84
N GLN A 70 -6.00 -0.81 -0.75
CA GLN A 70 -6.00 -1.98 0.13
C GLN A 70 -6.16 -1.60 1.62
N PHE A 71 -5.41 -0.60 2.07
CA PHE A 71 -5.40 -0.23 3.50
C PHE A 71 -6.56 0.67 3.90
N ALA A 72 -7.10 1.46 2.96
CA ALA A 72 -8.25 2.34 3.21
C ALA A 72 -9.61 1.65 2.94
N ALA A 73 -9.65 0.44 2.41
CA ALA A 73 -10.88 -0.25 2.02
C ALA A 73 -11.94 -0.33 3.14
N GLY A 74 -11.52 -0.48 4.40
CA GLY A 74 -12.44 -0.50 5.54
C GLY A 74 -13.05 0.85 5.90
N GLN A 75 -12.58 1.95 5.32
CA GLN A 75 -13.00 3.31 5.67
C GLN A 75 -14.05 3.87 4.70
N TYR A 76 -14.11 3.34 3.48
CA TYR A 76 -14.94 3.85 2.39
C TYR A 76 -15.87 2.76 1.84
N ALA A 77 -17.05 3.16 1.41
CA ALA A 77 -17.99 2.28 0.71
C ALA A 77 -17.52 1.97 -0.72
N ALA A 78 -16.76 2.89 -1.33
CA ALA A 78 -16.14 2.71 -2.63
C ALA A 78 -14.83 3.50 -2.72
N ILE A 79 -13.83 2.94 -3.38
CA ILE A 79 -12.61 3.65 -3.77
C ILE A 79 -12.51 3.57 -5.30
N VAL A 80 -12.35 4.71 -5.96
CA VAL A 80 -12.30 4.83 -7.41
C VAL A 80 -10.99 5.48 -7.81
N THR A 81 -10.26 4.83 -8.69
CA THR A 81 -9.02 5.36 -9.29
C THR A 81 -9.30 5.85 -10.69
N ASP A 82 -9.81 7.07 -10.81
CA ASP A 82 -10.07 7.68 -12.11
C ASP A 82 -9.92 9.20 -12.05
N SER A 83 -9.50 9.78 -13.19
CA SER A 83 -9.40 11.21 -13.37
C SER A 83 -10.74 11.90 -13.62
N ASN A 84 -11.73 11.20 -14.12
CA ASN A 84 -12.95 11.78 -14.69
C ASN A 84 -14.24 11.50 -13.90
N THR A 85 -14.23 10.56 -12.97
CA THR A 85 -15.42 10.25 -12.18
C THR A 85 -15.51 11.21 -11.00
N GLY A 86 -16.45 12.13 -11.02
CA GLY A 86 -16.72 13.05 -9.94
C GLY A 86 -18.11 12.82 -9.35
N SER A 87 -18.20 12.29 -8.14
CA SER A 87 -19.39 12.48 -7.32
C SER A 87 -19.21 13.78 -6.55
N ALA A 88 -20.21 14.65 -6.54
CA ALA A 88 -20.13 15.95 -5.83
C ALA A 88 -19.84 15.78 -4.33
N ASP A 89 -20.15 14.61 -3.76
CA ASP A 89 -19.98 14.30 -2.36
C ASP A 89 -18.75 13.43 -2.06
N ALA A 90 -18.01 13.00 -3.09
CA ALA A 90 -16.82 12.19 -2.92
C ALA A 90 -15.66 12.99 -2.31
N GLN A 91 -14.87 12.34 -1.49
CA GLN A 91 -13.57 12.83 -1.09
C GLN A 91 -12.57 12.57 -2.23
N VAL A 92 -11.74 13.55 -2.54
CA VAL A 92 -10.75 13.48 -3.62
C VAL A 92 -9.36 13.57 -3.04
N LEU A 93 -8.58 12.50 -3.17
CA LEU A 93 -7.17 12.45 -2.81
C LEU A 93 -6.33 12.78 -4.04
N THR A 94 -5.53 13.83 -3.94
CA THR A 94 -4.54 14.22 -4.95
C THR A 94 -3.15 14.08 -4.35
N MET A 95 -2.25 13.43 -5.07
CA MET A 95 -0.88 13.19 -4.61
C MET A 95 0.15 13.44 -5.70
N GLU A 96 1.36 13.77 -5.27
CA GLU A 96 2.53 13.97 -6.12
C GLU A 96 3.76 13.34 -5.47
N ILE A 97 4.55 12.62 -6.25
CA ILE A 97 5.85 12.11 -5.85
C ILE A 97 6.86 13.27 -5.97
N GLU A 98 7.45 13.68 -4.86
CA GLU A 98 8.44 14.75 -4.81
C GLU A 98 9.88 14.26 -4.96
N GLU A 99 10.16 13.04 -4.46
CA GLU A 99 11.52 12.50 -4.48
C GLU A 99 11.50 10.98 -4.50
N VAL A 100 12.37 10.40 -5.30
CA VAL A 100 12.67 8.96 -5.29
C VAL A 100 14.17 8.76 -5.25
N GLN A 101 14.69 8.34 -4.13
CA GLN A 101 16.07 7.89 -4.01
C GLN A 101 16.17 6.40 -4.33
N GLY A 102 16.58 6.10 -5.54
CA GLY A 102 16.71 4.75 -6.06
C GLY A 102 18.06 4.55 -6.75
N ALA A 103 19.21 4.77 -6.07
CA ALA A 103 20.51 4.51 -6.68
C ALA A 103 20.57 3.08 -7.21
N ALA A 104 21.05 2.89 -8.44
CA ALA A 104 21.32 1.57 -8.98
C ALA A 104 22.57 1.01 -8.28
N GLY A 105 22.59 -0.29 -8.09
CA GLY A 105 23.71 -0.99 -7.47
C GLY A 105 23.24 -2.02 -6.45
N GLY A 106 24.05 -3.04 -6.27
CA GLY A 106 23.77 -4.15 -5.34
C GLY A 106 23.92 -3.76 -3.87
N ALA A 107 24.50 -4.65 -3.09
CA ALA A 107 24.64 -4.62 -1.63
C ALA A 107 25.02 -3.27 -1.00
N TRP A 108 25.69 -2.42 -1.74
CA TRP A 108 26.31 -1.18 -1.25
C TRP A 108 25.60 0.10 -1.68
N SER A 109 24.44 0.00 -2.34
CA SER A 109 23.76 1.17 -2.92
C SER A 109 23.00 2.03 -1.91
N GLY A 110 23.09 1.73 -0.61
CA GLY A 110 22.45 2.50 0.44
C GLY A 110 20.94 2.36 0.53
N ALA A 111 20.36 3.08 1.45
CA ALA A 111 18.91 3.13 1.65
C ALA A 111 18.20 3.75 0.44
N LYS A 112 17.01 3.26 0.15
CA LYS A 112 16.09 3.81 -0.84
C LYS A 112 15.00 4.58 -0.12
N SER A 113 14.53 5.67 -0.71
CA SER A 113 13.42 6.43 -0.13
C SER A 113 12.46 6.93 -1.19
N VAL A 114 11.24 7.17 -0.75
CA VAL A 114 10.19 7.84 -1.53
C VAL A 114 9.59 8.92 -0.66
N VAL A 115 9.44 10.11 -1.24
CA VAL A 115 8.77 11.26 -0.63
C VAL A 115 7.55 11.61 -1.47
N VAL A 116 6.41 11.74 -0.83
CA VAL A 116 5.15 12.14 -1.46
C VAL A 116 4.51 13.26 -0.67
N LYS A 117 3.81 14.15 -1.37
CA LYS A 117 2.87 15.09 -0.77
C LYS A 117 1.47 14.79 -1.29
N GLY A 118 0.46 15.17 -0.51
CA GLY A 118 -0.91 14.99 -0.93
C GLY A 118 -1.88 15.88 -0.18
N SER A 119 -3.07 15.98 -0.74
CA SER A 119 -4.18 16.71 -0.13
C SER A 119 -5.49 15.95 -0.34
N LEU A 120 -6.34 16.00 0.66
CA LEU A 120 -7.71 15.51 0.60
C LEU A 120 -8.66 16.67 0.50
N SER A 121 -9.58 16.63 -0.45
CA SER A 121 -10.61 17.65 -0.61
C SER A 121 -12.00 17.01 -0.76
N GLN A 122 -13.03 17.77 -0.42
CA GLN A 122 -14.43 17.41 -0.63
C GLN A 122 -15.23 18.66 -0.97
N LYS A 123 -16.03 18.61 -2.00
CA LYS A 123 -16.82 19.79 -2.48
C LYS A 123 -15.97 21.04 -2.71
N GLY A 124 -14.73 20.85 -3.19
CA GLY A 124 -13.77 21.94 -3.42
C GLY A 124 -13.10 22.50 -2.17
N LYS A 125 -13.43 22.02 -0.98
CA LYS A 125 -12.79 22.42 0.27
C LYS A 125 -11.70 21.41 0.65
N ILE A 126 -10.51 21.90 1.00
CA ILE A 126 -9.43 21.08 1.53
C ILE A 126 -9.79 20.63 2.95
N LEU A 127 -9.75 19.34 3.20
CA LEU A 127 -9.96 18.70 4.50
C LEU A 127 -8.65 18.52 5.25
N GLY A 128 -7.55 18.37 4.52
CA GLY A 128 -6.20 18.23 5.09
C GLY A 128 -5.18 18.05 3.98
N ASP A 129 -3.91 18.15 4.35
CA ASP A 129 -2.75 17.94 3.50
C ASP A 129 -1.61 17.31 4.29
N PHE A 130 -0.73 16.62 3.59
CA PHE A 130 0.40 15.94 4.20
C PHE A 130 1.65 15.96 3.34
N LYS A 131 2.79 15.77 4.00
CA LYS A 131 4.03 15.32 3.40
C LYS A 131 4.47 14.02 4.08
N ALA A 132 4.84 13.03 3.31
CA ALA A 132 5.18 11.69 3.79
C ALA A 132 6.50 11.23 3.22
N ARG A 133 7.33 10.58 4.04
CA ARG A 133 8.58 9.94 3.61
C ARG A 133 8.69 8.56 4.20
N ARG A 134 9.14 7.61 3.40
CA ARG A 134 9.61 6.33 3.90
C ARG A 134 10.91 5.94 3.24
N TYR A 135 11.82 5.39 4.03
CA TYR A 135 13.07 4.81 3.57
C TYR A 135 13.17 3.33 3.91
N SER A 136 13.97 2.60 3.18
CA SER A 136 14.27 1.19 3.44
C SER A 136 15.67 0.86 3.02
N GLY A 137 16.43 0.25 3.92
CA GLY A 137 17.75 -0.34 3.63
C GLY A 137 17.67 -1.75 3.02
N GLY A 138 16.45 -2.25 2.75
CA GLY A 138 16.24 -3.61 2.24
C GLY A 138 16.27 -4.70 3.31
N GLY A 139 16.60 -4.40 4.56
CA GLY A 139 16.71 -5.35 5.68
C GLY A 139 17.86 -6.34 5.51
N MET A 140 17.83 -7.44 6.29
CA MET A 140 18.79 -8.54 6.15
C MET A 140 18.79 -9.04 4.70
N PHE A 141 19.97 -9.19 4.09
CA PHE A 141 20.14 -9.50 2.67
C PHE A 141 19.63 -8.40 1.69
N GLY A 142 19.51 -7.14 2.15
CA GLY A 142 19.09 -6.01 1.30
C GLY A 142 19.96 -5.84 0.06
N GLY A 143 21.25 -6.20 0.16
CA GLY A 143 22.18 -6.16 -0.95
C GLY A 143 21.87 -7.07 -2.13
N TYR A 144 21.12 -8.13 -1.90
CA TYR A 144 20.68 -9.07 -2.93
C TYR A 144 19.29 -8.73 -3.48
N LYS A 145 18.63 -7.71 -2.95
CA LYS A 145 17.30 -7.28 -3.40
C LYS A 145 17.42 -6.18 -4.42
N GLY A 146 16.70 -6.32 -5.51
CA GLY A 146 16.63 -5.28 -6.54
C GLY A 146 16.02 -3.97 -5.99
N THR A 147 16.39 -2.85 -6.63
CA THR A 147 15.92 -1.51 -6.27
C THR A 147 14.39 -1.43 -6.15
N CYS A 148 13.66 -2.01 -7.11
CA CYS A 148 12.19 -1.99 -7.09
C CYS A 148 11.58 -2.77 -5.91
N ALA A 149 12.23 -3.86 -5.46
CA ALA A 149 11.78 -4.62 -4.30
C ALA A 149 11.94 -3.80 -3.00
N ILE A 150 12.98 -2.99 -2.89
CA ILE A 150 13.23 -2.13 -1.73
C ILE A 150 12.29 -0.91 -1.77
N LEU A 151 12.19 -0.23 -2.92
CA LEU A 151 11.24 0.86 -3.12
C LEU A 151 9.80 0.41 -2.88
N GLY A 152 9.42 -0.78 -3.33
CA GLY A 152 8.09 -1.36 -3.07
C GLY A 152 7.75 -1.47 -1.59
N ARG A 153 8.73 -1.67 -0.70
CA ARG A 153 8.50 -1.64 0.76
C ARG A 153 8.23 -0.23 1.26
N CYS A 154 8.97 0.77 0.76
CA CYS A 154 8.70 2.17 1.08
C CYS A 154 7.28 2.53 0.68
N VAL A 155 6.89 2.20 -0.55
CA VAL A 155 5.56 2.49 -1.11
C VAL A 155 4.45 1.80 -0.34
N LYS A 156 4.66 0.53 0.06
CA LYS A 156 3.68 -0.19 0.89
C LYS A 156 3.46 0.49 2.23
N THR A 157 4.53 0.91 2.89
CA THR A 157 4.42 1.59 4.18
C THR A 157 3.80 2.97 4.02
N LEU A 158 4.17 3.73 2.96
CA LEU A 158 3.52 5.00 2.62
C LEU A 158 2.02 4.83 2.38
N GLY A 159 1.61 3.80 1.65
CA GLY A 159 0.19 3.51 1.43
C GLY A 159 -0.57 3.27 2.73
N LYS A 160 0.08 2.60 3.71
CA LYS A 160 -0.50 2.42 5.05
C LYS A 160 -0.60 3.74 5.81
N ASP A 161 0.47 4.54 5.82
CA ASP A 161 0.48 5.83 6.52
C ASP A 161 -0.59 6.79 5.97
N VAL A 162 -0.73 6.85 4.64
CA VAL A 162 -1.76 7.66 3.99
C VAL A 162 -3.16 7.16 4.34
N ALA A 163 -3.38 5.84 4.34
CA ALA A 163 -4.66 5.27 4.74
C ALA A 163 -5.00 5.56 6.21
N GLU A 164 -4.04 5.52 7.12
CA GLU A 164 -4.23 5.91 8.52
C GLU A 164 -4.57 7.39 8.65
N TRP A 165 -3.89 8.27 7.90
CA TRP A 165 -4.18 9.69 7.87
C TRP A 165 -5.57 10.00 7.28
N LEU A 166 -6.03 9.26 6.28
CA LEU A 166 -7.36 9.41 5.69
C LEU A 166 -8.49 9.21 6.70
N ALA A 167 -8.27 8.44 7.76
CA ALA A 167 -9.26 8.27 8.83
C ALA A 167 -9.47 9.56 9.65
N HIS A 168 -8.42 10.37 9.79
CA HIS A 168 -8.42 11.62 10.56
C HIS A 168 -7.55 12.67 9.89
N PRO A 169 -7.99 13.23 8.74
CA PRO A 169 -7.18 14.14 7.97
C PRO A 169 -6.92 15.45 8.71
N THR A 170 -5.67 15.86 8.75
CA THR A 170 -5.21 17.11 9.35
C THR A 170 -4.36 17.87 8.34
N SER A 171 -4.32 19.20 8.47
CA SER A 171 -3.46 20.04 7.64
C SER A 171 -2.01 19.99 8.10
N GLN A 172 -1.09 20.09 7.14
CA GLN A 172 0.37 20.07 7.37
C GLN A 172 0.84 18.82 8.13
N ALA A 173 0.18 17.68 7.87
CA ALA A 173 0.57 16.44 8.50
C ALA A 173 1.95 15.96 8.02
N VAL A 174 2.74 15.48 8.94
CA VAL A 174 4.05 14.86 8.68
C VAL A 174 3.95 13.37 8.93
N LEU A 175 4.11 12.57 7.90
CA LEU A 175 3.94 11.13 7.97
C LEU A 175 5.25 10.40 7.75
N GLY A 176 5.49 9.38 8.55
CA GLY A 176 6.61 8.48 8.37
C GLY A 176 7.93 8.97 8.92
N ASP A 177 8.96 9.01 8.06
CA ASP A 177 10.37 9.23 8.45
C ASP A 177 10.87 10.65 8.08
N LEU A 178 10.00 11.66 8.15
CA LEU A 178 10.35 13.08 7.91
C LEU A 178 10.93 13.70 9.15
#